data_aa25cce801ddcd61797220ecf87a7ca1
#
_entry.id   aa25cce801ddcd61797220ecf87a7ca1
#
_cell.length_a   1.000
_cell.length_b   1.000
_cell.length_c   1.000
_cell.angle_alpha   90.00
_cell.angle_beta   90.00
_cell.angle_gamma   90.00
#
_symmetry.space_group_name_H-M   'P 1'
#
loop_
_entity.id
_entity.type
_entity.pdbx_description
1 polymer ?
#
loop_
_entity_poly.entity_id
_entity_poly.type
_entity_poly.pdbx_seq_one_letter_code
_entity_poly.pdbx_strand_id
1 'polypeptide(L)'
;MTTKVKAPSKEAIQPAPPPVAGEPEQTSHSRIPAPLQDFLKQTSIPKNYVNPQPKTLPELRARVNELNLRTTVPYEKLLDSANRIKPAPAPAQEPPEEVKTSVRALRPGARRFHGTKLELSWFRIPGVVSPGADRFGYMSPLAIRTSTKLPFNGTTQALLGQLGEMMGHTGREPNVGSHNPSDAGVSIVPAGFTYFGQFVDHDITFDVSSTLEAETDAETINNMRSPALDLDALYGRGPGLDPFLYVFPSPPLPSTAIKFQVGTNRNFGTGGPSDNGKKEGMGLQTNFDVPRMAGMNTAVIGDPRNDENLIVVQFHHAMLRFHNAVVDLLLAAGFTGDIFAEAKRMVTHHYQWAVVHDFLERICSANAMNDAIRSVYVDVGSHFHMPVEFAVAAYRFGHSMIRDTYFVNFNFPTATLKQVFQFNRNPLLPVFSNWVVDFNAFFETSVATGTNNMARKIDSFMANELEKLPGLSGLMAVLAARNLRRGLALGLPSGQGMADYFGIRPMSASELILGLPKDEVALLKSNGSLLLSRTPLWYYILREAAVLNGGDRLGPVGARIVAETFVTILKRDPSSYLNVPGGFKPILPAMSEGDFTVADLLEFSGVTNP
;
A
#
# COMPACT_ATOMS: atom_id res chain seq x y z
N MET A 1 -32.04 -7.32 -75.38
CA MET A 1 -30.70 -7.92 -75.43
C MET A 1 -30.31 -8.23 -73.98
N THR A 2 -30.52 -9.47 -73.58
CA THR A 2 -30.30 -10.00 -72.22
C THR A 2 -29.03 -10.85 -72.24
N THR A 3 -28.00 -10.43 -71.59
CA THR A 3 -26.79 -11.20 -71.43
C THR A 3 -26.84 -11.95 -70.09
N LYS A 4 -26.93 -13.27 -70.18
CA LYS A 4 -26.80 -14.21 -69.06
C LYS A 4 -25.32 -14.29 -68.61
N VAL A 5 -25.08 -14.04 -67.35
CA VAL A 5 -23.83 -14.38 -66.74
C VAL A 5 -23.89 -15.77 -66.10
N LYS A 6 -22.95 -16.62 -66.47
CA LYS A 6 -22.80 -18.03 -66.11
C LYS A 6 -22.20 -18.12 -64.70
N ALA A 7 -22.79 -18.93 -63.82
CA ALA A 7 -22.24 -19.26 -62.52
C ALA A 7 -21.02 -20.20 -62.62
N PRO A 8 -20.00 -20.08 -61.74
CA PRO A 8 -18.87 -21.01 -61.71
C PRO A 8 -19.23 -22.29 -60.95
N SER A 9 -18.64 -23.38 -61.43
CA SER A 9 -18.78 -24.76 -60.96
C SER A 9 -18.27 -24.97 -59.53
N LYS A 10 -19.00 -25.83 -58.79
CA LYS A 10 -18.59 -26.35 -57.47
C LYS A 10 -17.39 -27.31 -57.64
N GLU A 11 -16.23 -26.94 -57.17
CA GLU A 11 -15.16 -27.88 -56.88
C GLU A 11 -15.40 -28.52 -55.50
N ALA A 12 -15.31 -29.85 -55.45
CA ALA A 12 -15.48 -30.63 -54.24
C ALA A 12 -14.27 -30.47 -53.33
N ILE A 13 -14.48 -29.91 -52.14
CA ILE A 13 -13.49 -29.84 -51.07
C ILE A 13 -13.40 -31.24 -50.43
N GLN A 14 -12.23 -31.88 -50.53
CA GLN A 14 -11.91 -33.08 -49.77
C GLN A 14 -11.80 -32.76 -48.28
N PRO A 15 -12.27 -33.64 -47.38
CA PRO A 15 -12.14 -33.44 -45.94
C PRO A 15 -10.67 -33.53 -45.52
N ALA A 16 -10.26 -32.62 -44.67
CA ALA A 16 -8.95 -32.60 -44.04
C ALA A 16 -8.74 -33.87 -43.17
N PRO A 17 -7.51 -34.40 -43.06
CA PRO A 17 -7.23 -35.53 -42.21
C PRO A 17 -7.45 -35.17 -40.73
N PRO A 18 -7.78 -36.16 -39.85
CA PRO A 18 -7.96 -35.91 -38.42
C PRO A 18 -6.65 -35.41 -37.78
N PRO A 19 -6.73 -34.55 -36.78
CA PRO A 19 -5.55 -34.06 -36.11
C PRO A 19 -4.81 -35.21 -35.42
N VAL A 20 -3.52 -35.29 -35.66
CA VAL A 20 -2.59 -36.15 -34.93
C VAL A 20 -2.69 -35.79 -33.46
N ALA A 21 -2.81 -36.78 -32.59
CA ALA A 21 -2.82 -36.59 -31.15
C ALA A 21 -1.61 -35.76 -30.74
N GLY A 22 -1.86 -34.51 -30.38
CA GLY A 22 -0.86 -33.59 -29.88
C GLY A 22 -0.35 -34.11 -28.52
N GLU A 23 0.94 -33.99 -28.32
CA GLU A 23 1.58 -34.11 -27.02
C GLU A 23 0.81 -33.27 -25.99
N PRO A 24 0.72 -33.69 -24.72
CA PRO A 24 0.00 -32.95 -23.70
C PRO A 24 0.58 -31.54 -23.60
N GLU A 25 -0.25 -30.53 -23.82
CA GLU A 25 0.07 -29.12 -23.54
C GLU A 25 0.69 -29.05 -22.14
N GLN A 26 1.94 -28.66 -22.09
CA GLN A 26 2.59 -28.29 -20.83
C GLN A 26 1.76 -27.17 -20.23
N THR A 27 1.03 -27.50 -19.16
CA THR A 27 0.39 -26.53 -18.28
C THR A 27 1.36 -25.40 -18.03
N SER A 28 0.93 -24.19 -18.34
CA SER A 28 1.70 -22.95 -18.18
C SER A 28 2.17 -22.79 -16.73
N HIS A 29 3.33 -23.35 -16.43
CA HIS A 29 4.06 -22.98 -15.21
C HIS A 29 4.35 -21.49 -15.31
N SER A 30 4.09 -20.79 -14.23
CA SER A 30 4.36 -19.38 -14.04
C SER A 30 5.65 -18.96 -14.74
N ARG A 31 5.54 -18.21 -15.82
CA ARG A 31 6.72 -17.70 -16.54
C ARG A 31 7.44 -16.75 -15.60
N ILE A 32 8.72 -17.01 -15.37
CA ILE A 32 9.62 -16.07 -14.71
C ILE A 32 9.46 -14.71 -15.43
N PRO A 33 9.29 -13.59 -14.70
CA PRO A 33 9.18 -12.27 -15.33
C PRO A 33 10.29 -11.99 -16.35
N ALA A 34 9.99 -11.32 -17.45
CA ALA A 34 10.93 -11.11 -18.53
C ALA A 34 12.29 -10.49 -18.08
N PRO A 35 12.33 -9.49 -17.19
CA PRO A 35 13.60 -8.98 -16.66
C PRO A 35 14.41 -10.06 -15.91
N LEU A 36 13.75 -10.92 -15.16
CA LEU A 36 14.41 -12.03 -14.49
C LEU A 36 14.84 -13.13 -15.47
N GLN A 37 14.08 -13.36 -16.54
CA GLN A 37 14.48 -14.30 -17.62
C GLN A 37 15.71 -13.81 -18.36
N ASP A 38 15.80 -12.51 -18.65
CA ASP A 38 16.95 -11.94 -19.34
C ASP A 38 18.17 -11.88 -18.43
N PHE A 39 17.98 -11.63 -17.15
CA PHE A 39 19.01 -11.76 -16.14
C PHE A 39 19.51 -13.21 -16.00
N LEU A 40 18.63 -14.20 -15.95
CA LEU A 40 18.99 -15.62 -15.92
C LEU A 40 19.65 -16.11 -17.23
N LYS A 41 19.31 -15.53 -18.39
CA LYS A 41 19.96 -15.82 -19.68
C LYS A 41 21.39 -15.26 -19.76
N GLN A 42 21.68 -14.16 -19.07
CA GLN A 42 23.02 -13.57 -19.00
C GLN A 42 23.95 -14.40 -18.09
N THR A 43 23.40 -15.26 -17.23
CA THR A 43 24.16 -16.18 -16.40
C THR A 43 24.30 -17.52 -17.14
N SER A 44 25.40 -17.69 -17.91
CA SER A 44 25.70 -18.97 -18.56
C SER A 44 26.09 -20.02 -17.53
N ILE A 45 25.11 -20.77 -17.01
CA ILE A 45 25.37 -21.96 -16.17
C ILE A 45 25.84 -23.08 -17.10
N PRO A 46 27.05 -23.63 -16.93
CA PRO A 46 27.50 -24.79 -17.70
C PRO A 46 26.54 -25.97 -17.46
N LYS A 47 26.04 -26.58 -18.53
CA LYS A 47 25.06 -27.69 -18.49
C LYS A 47 25.49 -28.93 -17.68
N ASN A 48 26.74 -29.00 -17.25
CA ASN A 48 27.33 -30.15 -16.54
C ASN A 48 27.76 -29.83 -15.11
N TYR A 49 27.28 -28.75 -14.52
CA TYR A 49 27.72 -28.34 -13.19
C TYR A 49 26.87 -29.04 -12.10
N VAL A 50 27.34 -30.17 -11.57
CA VAL A 50 26.81 -30.80 -10.38
C VAL A 50 27.57 -30.26 -9.17
N ASN A 51 27.07 -29.16 -8.61
CA ASN A 51 27.64 -28.56 -7.40
C ASN A 51 26.71 -28.80 -6.20
N PRO A 52 27.24 -29.01 -4.98
CA PRO A 52 26.39 -29.09 -3.80
C PRO A 52 25.51 -27.85 -3.67
N GLN A 53 24.25 -28.09 -3.41
CA GLN A 53 23.25 -27.01 -3.27
C GLN A 53 23.54 -26.19 -2.02
N PRO A 54 23.46 -24.84 -2.08
CA PRO A 54 23.72 -24.01 -0.93
C PRO A 54 22.68 -24.27 0.18
N LYS A 55 23.15 -24.48 1.42
CA LYS A 55 22.32 -24.73 2.61
C LYS A 55 22.28 -23.52 3.55
N THR A 56 23.17 -22.58 3.32
CA THR A 56 23.33 -21.40 4.16
C THR A 56 23.32 -20.14 3.29
N LEU A 57 23.03 -19.02 3.93
CA LEU A 57 23.05 -17.74 3.28
C LEU A 57 24.41 -17.36 2.65
N PRO A 58 25.59 -17.65 3.27
CA PRO A 58 26.89 -17.45 2.63
C PRO A 58 27.12 -18.31 1.38
N GLU A 59 26.67 -19.56 1.44
CA GLU A 59 26.80 -20.46 0.27
C GLU A 59 25.91 -19.96 -0.88
N LEU A 60 24.69 -19.49 -0.58
CA LEU A 60 23.84 -18.86 -1.58
C LEU A 60 24.52 -17.65 -2.21
N ARG A 61 25.18 -16.81 -1.40
CA ARG A 61 25.88 -15.64 -1.91
C ARG A 61 27.09 -15.99 -2.74
N ALA A 62 27.90 -16.91 -2.28
CA ALA A 62 29.01 -17.39 -3.09
C ALA A 62 28.49 -17.85 -4.47
N ARG A 63 27.35 -18.55 -4.46
CA ARG A 63 26.69 -19.04 -5.67
C ARG A 63 26.14 -17.90 -6.55
N VAL A 64 25.50 -16.90 -5.92
CA VAL A 64 25.01 -15.69 -6.61
C VAL A 64 26.18 -14.91 -7.23
N ASN A 65 27.29 -14.78 -6.53
CA ASN A 65 28.51 -14.14 -7.06
C ASN A 65 29.16 -14.95 -8.21
N GLU A 66 29.19 -16.29 -8.08
CA GLU A 66 29.65 -17.18 -9.17
C GLU A 66 28.78 -17.02 -10.44
N LEU A 67 27.48 -16.80 -10.25
CA LEU A 67 26.54 -16.57 -11.34
C LEU A 67 26.57 -15.13 -11.87
N ASN A 68 27.52 -14.32 -11.41
CA ASN A 68 27.65 -12.91 -11.76
C ASN A 68 26.42 -12.05 -11.41
N LEU A 69 25.65 -12.49 -10.43
CA LEU A 69 24.53 -11.78 -9.88
C LEU A 69 25.09 -10.66 -9.00
N ARG A 70 24.93 -9.40 -9.38
CA ARG A 70 25.52 -8.25 -8.69
C ARG A 70 25.01 -8.17 -7.25
N THR A 71 25.88 -8.37 -6.27
CA THR A 71 25.58 -8.19 -4.85
C THR A 71 26.67 -7.37 -4.19
N THR A 72 26.31 -6.34 -3.43
CA THR A 72 27.25 -5.38 -2.84
C THR A 72 27.46 -5.52 -1.33
N VAL A 73 26.96 -6.58 -0.69
CA VAL A 73 27.00 -6.71 0.79
C VAL A 73 28.07 -7.68 1.30
N PRO A 74 28.91 -7.29 2.29
CA PRO A 74 29.81 -8.20 2.99
C PRO A 74 29.01 -9.14 3.93
N TYR A 75 29.02 -10.39 3.63
CA TYR A 75 28.10 -11.42 4.14
C TYR A 75 28.40 -11.98 5.51
N GLU A 76 29.63 -11.91 5.94
CA GLU A 76 30.10 -12.45 7.21
C GLU A 76 29.34 -11.90 8.42
N LYS A 77 28.74 -10.71 8.26
CA LYS A 77 27.94 -10.04 9.28
C LYS A 77 26.45 -10.40 9.29
N LEU A 78 25.91 -11.01 8.22
CA LEU A 78 24.51 -11.47 8.16
C LEU A 78 24.32 -12.82 8.85
N LEU A 79 25.35 -13.67 8.87
CA LEU A 79 25.31 -14.99 9.51
C LEU A 79 25.21 -14.94 11.03
N ASP A 80 25.85 -13.96 11.67
CA ASP A 80 25.83 -13.85 13.12
C ASP A 80 24.44 -13.51 13.66
N SER A 81 23.60 -12.85 12.89
CA SER A 81 22.23 -12.52 13.29
C SER A 81 21.27 -13.71 13.13
N ALA A 82 21.39 -14.48 12.06
CA ALA A 82 20.57 -15.68 11.84
C ALA A 82 20.86 -16.77 12.88
N ASN A 83 22.11 -16.90 13.33
CA ASN A 83 22.52 -17.88 14.34
C ASN A 83 22.18 -17.47 15.79
N ARG A 84 21.80 -16.22 16.05
CA ARG A 84 21.43 -15.73 17.39
C ARG A 84 19.94 -15.89 17.71
N ILE A 85 19.10 -16.19 16.73
CA ILE A 85 17.68 -16.45 16.97
C ILE A 85 17.55 -17.91 17.46
N LYS A 86 17.79 -18.12 18.76
CA LYS A 86 17.28 -19.33 19.40
C LYS A 86 15.75 -19.18 19.50
N PRO A 87 14.97 -20.19 19.06
CA PRO A 87 13.55 -20.16 19.30
C PRO A 87 13.31 -20.07 20.80
N ALA A 88 12.48 -19.10 21.21
CA ALA A 88 12.01 -19.01 22.59
C ALA A 88 11.31 -20.33 22.95
N PRO A 89 11.49 -20.88 24.15
CA PRO A 89 10.77 -22.08 24.58
C PRO A 89 9.27 -21.77 24.54
N ALA A 90 8.51 -22.69 23.94
CA ALA A 90 7.06 -22.59 23.84
C ALA A 90 6.45 -22.37 25.24
N PRO A 91 5.58 -21.36 25.44
CA PRO A 91 4.87 -21.19 26.69
C PRO A 91 3.98 -22.41 26.93
N ALA A 92 3.92 -22.87 28.17
CA ALA A 92 3.05 -23.96 28.60
C ALA A 92 1.60 -23.62 28.26
N GLN A 93 0.91 -24.52 27.55
CA GLN A 93 -0.48 -24.36 27.19
C GLN A 93 -1.38 -24.52 28.43
N GLU A 94 -2.08 -23.46 28.82
CA GLU A 94 -3.29 -23.59 29.64
C GLU A 94 -4.46 -24.01 28.73
N PRO A 95 -5.39 -24.84 29.24
CA PRO A 95 -6.51 -25.33 28.43
C PRO A 95 -7.47 -24.19 28.08
N PRO A 96 -8.06 -24.17 26.87
CA PRO A 96 -8.89 -23.06 26.39
C PRO A 96 -10.24 -23.01 27.14
N GLU A 97 -10.60 -21.82 27.64
CA GLU A 97 -11.95 -21.49 28.03
C GLU A 97 -12.88 -21.46 26.80
N GLU A 98 -14.02 -22.17 26.88
CA GLU A 98 -15.01 -22.18 25.80
C GLU A 98 -15.61 -20.77 25.57
N VAL A 99 -15.18 -20.12 24.53
CA VAL A 99 -15.79 -18.86 24.06
C VAL A 99 -16.95 -19.19 23.13
N LYS A 100 -18.19 -18.99 23.58
CA LYS A 100 -19.38 -19.07 22.75
C LYS A 100 -19.35 -17.94 21.70
N THR A 101 -18.95 -18.24 20.47
CA THR A 101 -18.97 -17.32 19.33
C THR A 101 -20.31 -17.41 18.62
N SER A 102 -21.14 -16.36 18.74
CA SER A 102 -22.28 -16.18 17.84
C SER A 102 -21.79 -15.58 16.52
N VAL A 103 -21.70 -16.37 15.50
CA VAL A 103 -21.40 -15.91 14.14
C VAL A 103 -22.66 -15.26 13.56
N ARG A 104 -22.68 -13.94 13.47
CA ARG A 104 -23.73 -13.20 12.78
C ARG A 104 -23.29 -12.99 11.34
N ALA A 105 -23.96 -13.64 10.39
CA ALA A 105 -23.70 -13.50 8.97
C ALA A 105 -23.90 -12.04 8.52
N LEU A 106 -22.92 -11.49 7.79
CA LEU A 106 -23.01 -10.18 7.16
C LEU A 106 -24.06 -10.19 6.05
N ARG A 107 -24.90 -9.15 6.00
CA ARG A 107 -25.81 -8.95 4.85
C ARG A 107 -25.00 -8.74 3.57
N PRO A 108 -25.35 -9.43 2.47
CA PRO A 108 -24.75 -9.16 1.17
C PRO A 108 -24.99 -7.71 0.75
N GLY A 109 -23.93 -6.99 0.36
CA GLY A 109 -24.03 -5.63 -0.19
C GLY A 109 -23.53 -4.48 0.68
N ALA A 110 -23.02 -4.72 1.88
CA ALA A 110 -22.39 -3.65 2.67
C ALA A 110 -21.07 -3.20 2.00
N ARG A 111 -21.05 -1.96 1.49
CA ARG A 111 -19.85 -1.35 0.90
C ARG A 111 -18.91 -0.91 2.02
N ARG A 112 -17.60 -1.16 1.87
CA ARG A 112 -16.58 -0.73 2.81
C ARG A 112 -15.76 0.38 2.17
N PHE A 113 -15.52 1.44 2.90
CA PHE A 113 -14.62 2.52 2.53
C PHE A 113 -13.60 2.72 3.64
N HIS A 114 -12.42 3.16 3.28
CA HIS A 114 -11.38 3.54 4.22
C HIS A 114 -11.97 4.43 5.32
N GLY A 115 -11.79 4.03 6.58
CA GLY A 115 -12.31 4.73 7.75
C GLY A 115 -13.82 4.57 8.05
N THR A 116 -14.54 3.64 7.41
CA THR A 116 -15.90 3.26 7.86
C THR A 116 -15.83 2.20 8.94
N LYS A 117 -16.80 2.23 9.88
CA LYS A 117 -16.93 1.18 10.91
C LYS A 117 -17.22 -0.16 10.21
N LEU A 118 -16.28 -1.08 10.29
CA LEU A 118 -16.44 -2.43 9.80
C LEU A 118 -17.07 -3.28 10.90
N GLU A 119 -18.24 -3.87 10.66
CA GLU A 119 -18.69 -5.00 11.48
C GLU A 119 -17.84 -6.23 11.15
N LEU A 120 -16.69 -6.35 11.83
CA LEU A 120 -15.66 -7.35 11.57
C LEU A 120 -15.68 -8.49 12.60
N SER A 121 -16.85 -8.84 13.12
CA SER A 121 -16.95 -9.97 14.05
C SER A 121 -16.34 -11.29 13.50
N TRP A 122 -16.20 -11.41 12.19
CA TRP A 122 -15.61 -12.59 11.55
C TRP A 122 -14.12 -12.43 11.18
N PHE A 123 -13.53 -11.19 11.26
CA PHE A 123 -12.08 -10.98 11.11
C PHE A 123 -11.31 -11.10 12.42
N ARG A 124 -11.97 -11.29 13.54
CA ARG A 124 -11.28 -11.71 14.75
C ARG A 124 -10.75 -13.11 14.53
N ILE A 125 -9.52 -13.15 14.05
CA ILE A 125 -8.73 -14.36 14.00
C ILE A 125 -8.21 -14.53 15.42
N PRO A 126 -8.71 -15.53 16.19
CA PRO A 126 -8.18 -15.76 17.52
C PRO A 126 -6.68 -16.02 17.45
N GLY A 127 -5.89 -15.26 18.18
CA GLY A 127 -4.46 -15.50 18.34
C GLY A 127 -3.49 -14.59 17.60
N VAL A 128 -3.95 -13.62 16.79
CA VAL A 128 -3.05 -12.66 16.11
C VAL A 128 -2.76 -11.42 16.96
N VAL A 129 -3.61 -11.09 17.91
CA VAL A 129 -3.34 -9.99 18.84
C VAL A 129 -2.82 -10.59 20.13
N SER A 130 -1.54 -10.40 20.43
CA SER A 130 -1.04 -10.63 21.78
C SER A 130 -1.85 -9.74 22.73
N PRO A 131 -2.56 -10.29 23.72
CA PRO A 131 -3.35 -9.48 24.63
C PRO A 131 -2.49 -8.41 25.29
N GLY A 132 -2.73 -7.15 24.94
CA GLY A 132 -2.12 -5.98 25.58
C GLY A 132 -0.95 -5.32 24.85
N ALA A 133 -0.46 -5.86 23.70
CA ALA A 133 0.71 -5.31 23.02
C ALA A 133 0.38 -4.25 21.94
N ASP A 134 -0.73 -4.42 21.21
CA ASP A 134 -1.00 -3.64 20.00
C ASP A 134 -2.16 -2.67 20.23
N ARG A 135 -1.85 -1.51 20.81
CA ARG A 135 -2.80 -0.44 21.06
C ARG A 135 -2.37 0.84 20.37
N PHE A 136 -3.36 1.70 20.18
CA PHE A 136 -3.05 3.10 19.90
C PHE A 136 -2.65 3.81 21.20
N GLY A 137 -1.89 4.88 21.05
CA GLY A 137 -1.46 5.74 22.14
C GLY A 137 -1.16 7.13 21.63
N TYR A 138 -0.46 7.93 22.42
CA TYR A 138 -0.12 9.28 22.03
C TYR A 138 1.40 9.45 21.99
N MET A 139 1.88 10.19 20.96
CA MET A 139 3.26 10.65 20.91
C MET A 139 3.48 11.84 21.85
N SER A 140 2.48 12.72 21.94
CA SER A 140 2.54 13.93 22.75
C SER A 140 2.25 13.68 24.23
N PRO A 141 2.95 14.38 25.17
CA PRO A 141 2.64 14.31 26.58
C PRO A 141 1.22 14.82 26.91
N LEU A 142 0.63 14.29 27.97
CA LEU A 142 -0.71 14.68 28.43
C LEU A 142 -0.86 16.20 28.63
N ALA A 143 0.18 16.87 29.17
CA ALA A 143 0.17 18.31 29.39
C ALA A 143 -0.01 19.10 28.08
N ILE A 144 0.64 18.70 27.00
CA ILE A 144 0.49 19.32 25.67
C ILE A 144 -0.93 19.08 25.14
N ARG A 145 -1.43 17.84 25.21
CA ARG A 145 -2.79 17.52 24.74
C ARG A 145 -3.83 18.33 25.48
N THR A 146 -3.80 18.33 26.80
CA THR A 146 -4.84 19.03 27.62
C THR A 146 -4.83 20.52 27.44
N SER A 147 -3.67 21.15 27.21
CA SER A 147 -3.57 22.59 27.04
C SER A 147 -3.91 23.06 25.61
N THR A 148 -3.74 22.22 24.60
CA THR A 148 -3.82 22.65 23.19
C THR A 148 -4.92 21.98 22.37
N LYS A 149 -5.55 20.89 22.84
CA LYS A 149 -6.66 20.25 22.12
C LYS A 149 -7.87 21.19 21.99
N LEU A 150 -8.64 20.97 20.95
CA LEU A 150 -9.93 21.62 20.78
C LEU A 150 -10.94 21.09 21.81
N PRO A 151 -11.87 21.93 22.31
CA PRO A 151 -12.94 21.47 23.20
C PRO A 151 -13.93 20.58 22.44
N PHE A 152 -14.24 19.40 23.00
CA PHE A 152 -15.24 18.49 22.43
C PHE A 152 -16.65 18.99 22.76
N ASN A 153 -17.25 19.76 21.86
CA ASN A 153 -18.61 20.30 21.99
C ASN A 153 -19.25 20.52 20.60
N GLY A 154 -20.57 20.80 20.60
CA GLY A 154 -21.34 20.96 19.36
C GLY A 154 -20.85 22.09 18.47
N THR A 155 -20.38 23.22 19.04
CA THR A 155 -19.85 24.36 18.27
C THR A 155 -18.58 23.95 17.51
N THR A 156 -17.64 23.30 18.18
CA THR A 156 -16.40 22.81 17.56
C THR A 156 -16.70 21.76 16.48
N GLN A 157 -17.62 20.82 16.76
CA GLN A 157 -18.03 19.82 15.76
C GLN A 157 -18.63 20.45 14.52
N ALA A 158 -19.46 21.51 14.67
CA ALA A 158 -20.06 22.25 13.57
C ALA A 158 -18.98 23.00 12.74
N LEU A 159 -18.04 23.69 13.41
CA LEU A 159 -16.93 24.38 12.74
C LEU A 159 -16.05 23.41 11.95
N LEU A 160 -15.73 22.25 12.51
CA LEU A 160 -14.93 21.22 11.81
C LEU A 160 -15.70 20.59 10.65
N GLY A 161 -17.02 20.44 10.77
CA GLY A 161 -17.89 20.03 9.67
C GLY A 161 -17.81 21.02 8.51
N GLN A 162 -18.05 22.31 8.77
CA GLN A 162 -17.97 23.38 7.77
C GLN A 162 -16.56 23.49 7.15
N LEU A 163 -15.50 23.41 7.96
CA LEU A 163 -14.14 23.40 7.44
C LEU A 163 -13.91 22.23 6.49
N GLY A 164 -14.36 21.04 6.88
CA GLY A 164 -14.23 19.85 6.03
C GLY A 164 -14.98 19.96 4.70
N GLU A 165 -16.17 20.58 4.68
CA GLU A 165 -16.90 20.87 3.44
C GLU A 165 -16.17 21.90 2.58
N MET A 166 -15.53 22.90 3.18
CA MET A 166 -14.75 23.92 2.47
C MET A 166 -13.45 23.37 1.89
N MET A 167 -12.90 22.30 2.43
CA MET A 167 -11.73 21.61 1.89
C MET A 167 -12.03 20.83 0.60
N GLY A 168 -13.30 20.68 0.25
CA GLY A 168 -13.71 20.09 -1.00
C GLY A 168 -13.50 21.01 -2.20
N HIS A 169 -13.57 20.41 -3.38
CA HIS A 169 -13.03 21.02 -4.59
C HIS A 169 -13.95 21.86 -5.42
N THR A 170 -15.24 21.82 -5.23
CA THR A 170 -16.20 22.37 -6.18
C THR A 170 -15.84 23.81 -6.60
N GLY A 171 -15.09 23.94 -7.68
CA GLY A 171 -14.69 25.20 -8.32
C GLY A 171 -13.44 25.89 -7.73
N ARG A 172 -12.64 25.25 -6.92
CA ARG A 172 -11.51 25.88 -6.20
C ARG A 172 -10.12 25.58 -6.76
N GLU A 173 -9.96 24.55 -7.60
CA GLU A 173 -8.66 24.18 -8.12
C GLU A 173 -8.42 24.53 -9.57
N PRO A 174 -7.24 25.10 -9.85
CA PRO A 174 -6.74 25.15 -11.21
C PRO A 174 -6.27 23.76 -11.66
N ASN A 175 -6.58 23.38 -12.90
CA ASN A 175 -5.99 22.23 -13.61
C ASN A 175 -6.19 20.84 -13.00
N VAL A 176 -7.37 20.54 -12.47
CA VAL A 176 -7.70 19.22 -11.86
C VAL A 176 -7.41 18.03 -12.79
N GLY A 177 -7.46 18.23 -14.10
CA GLY A 177 -7.12 17.23 -15.13
C GLY A 177 -5.66 17.22 -15.58
N SER A 178 -4.83 18.18 -15.16
CA SER A 178 -3.43 18.23 -15.55
C SER A 178 -2.59 17.15 -14.85
N HIS A 179 -1.58 16.67 -15.58
CA HIS A 179 -0.52 15.78 -15.04
C HIS A 179 0.85 16.47 -15.05
N ASN A 180 0.91 17.75 -15.42
CA ASN A 180 2.15 18.49 -15.51
C ASN A 180 2.54 19.06 -14.13
N PRO A 181 3.71 18.71 -13.57
CA PRO A 181 4.17 19.23 -12.28
C PRO A 181 4.36 20.75 -12.22
N SER A 182 4.46 21.44 -13.37
CA SER A 182 4.53 22.89 -13.40
C SER A 182 3.18 23.57 -13.17
N ASP A 183 2.06 22.82 -13.23
CA ASP A 183 0.73 23.37 -13.04
C ASP A 183 0.38 23.44 -11.55
N ALA A 184 -0.33 24.47 -11.19
CA ALA A 184 -0.82 24.65 -9.82
C ALA A 184 -1.68 23.43 -9.40
N GLY A 185 -1.49 22.95 -8.18
CA GLY A 185 -2.20 21.77 -7.65
C GLY A 185 -1.59 20.43 -8.01
N VAL A 186 -0.63 20.35 -8.93
CA VAL A 186 0.07 19.11 -9.30
C VAL A 186 1.43 19.04 -8.59
N SER A 187 1.69 17.91 -7.94
CA SER A 187 2.96 17.64 -7.24
C SER A 187 4.01 17.06 -8.19
N ILE A 188 5.27 17.12 -7.75
CA ILE A 188 6.38 16.39 -8.38
C ILE A 188 6.41 14.90 -8.00
N VAL A 189 5.57 14.46 -7.07
CA VAL A 189 5.52 13.09 -6.59
C VAL A 189 4.63 12.25 -7.50
N PRO A 190 5.08 11.10 -8.03
CA PRO A 190 4.24 10.19 -8.79
C PRO A 190 3.02 9.71 -7.98
N ALA A 191 1.85 9.63 -8.65
CA ALA A 191 0.58 9.30 -7.98
C ALA A 191 0.54 7.88 -7.39
N GLY A 192 1.40 6.99 -7.85
CA GLY A 192 1.54 5.66 -7.28
C GLY A 192 1.87 5.67 -5.79
N PHE A 193 2.64 6.66 -5.34
CA PHE A 193 2.98 6.80 -3.92
C PHE A 193 1.79 7.10 -3.01
N THR A 194 0.70 7.66 -3.53
CA THR A 194 -0.55 7.80 -2.79
C THR A 194 -1.13 6.44 -2.40
N TYR A 195 -1.13 5.50 -3.33
CA TYR A 195 -1.66 4.14 -3.13
C TYR A 195 -0.66 3.19 -2.46
N PHE A 196 0.62 3.40 -2.70
CA PHE A 196 1.67 2.74 -1.91
C PHE A 196 1.58 3.14 -0.45
N GLY A 197 1.42 4.43 -0.15
CA GLY A 197 1.18 4.91 1.20
C GLY A 197 -0.09 4.31 1.84
N GLN A 198 -1.17 4.12 1.07
CA GLN A 198 -2.37 3.42 1.55
C GLN A 198 -2.08 1.95 1.87
N PHE A 199 -1.33 1.24 1.03
CA PHE A 199 -0.91 -0.13 1.30
C PHE A 199 -0.06 -0.24 2.56
N VAL A 200 0.88 0.70 2.77
CA VAL A 200 1.71 0.79 3.97
C VAL A 200 0.87 1.09 5.23
N ASP A 201 -0.14 1.99 5.13
CA ASP A 201 -1.09 2.24 6.25
C ASP A 201 -1.81 0.96 6.65
N HIS A 202 -2.25 0.17 5.67
CA HIS A 202 -2.95 -1.08 5.90
C HIS A 202 -2.06 -2.18 6.53
N ASP A 203 -0.76 -2.06 6.41
CA ASP A 203 0.21 -2.97 7.05
C ASP A 203 0.40 -2.66 8.54
N ILE A 204 0.33 -1.38 8.95
CA ILE A 204 0.73 -0.97 10.30
C ILE A 204 -0.40 -0.47 11.20
N THR A 205 -1.58 -0.12 10.63
CA THR A 205 -2.73 0.39 11.41
C THR A 205 -4.03 -0.30 11.03
N PHE A 206 -4.87 -0.61 12.01
CA PHE A 206 -6.25 -1.04 11.79
C PHE A 206 -7.13 -0.80 13.02
N ASP A 207 -7.94 0.25 13.00
CA ASP A 207 -8.95 0.55 14.03
C ASP A 207 -10.36 0.20 13.54
N VAL A 208 -11.08 -0.58 14.32
CA VAL A 208 -12.46 -1.02 14.05
C VAL A 208 -13.45 -0.59 15.13
N SER A 209 -12.97 0.03 16.20
CA SER A 209 -13.75 0.24 17.43
C SER A 209 -14.13 1.69 17.71
N SER A 210 -13.34 2.66 17.23
CA SER A 210 -13.58 4.07 17.56
C SER A 210 -14.73 4.68 16.74
N THR A 211 -15.46 5.62 17.36
CA THR A 211 -16.59 6.35 16.76
C THR A 211 -16.26 7.83 16.60
N LEU A 212 -17.11 8.57 15.86
CA LEU A 212 -16.97 10.03 15.70
C LEU A 212 -17.91 10.81 16.64
N GLU A 213 -18.81 10.11 17.30
CA GLU A 213 -19.89 10.71 18.10
C GLU A 213 -19.48 10.97 19.55
N ALA A 214 -18.43 10.32 20.04
CA ALA A 214 -17.98 10.43 21.42
C ALA A 214 -16.46 10.67 21.49
N GLU A 215 -16.05 11.43 22.51
CA GLU A 215 -14.63 11.53 22.88
C GLU A 215 -14.16 10.16 23.36
N THR A 216 -13.03 9.69 22.84
CA THR A 216 -12.49 8.36 23.11
C THR A 216 -11.01 8.48 23.44
N ASP A 217 -10.57 7.79 24.48
CA ASP A 217 -9.16 7.68 24.80
C ASP A 217 -8.49 6.68 23.86
N ALA A 218 -7.45 7.11 23.15
CA ALA A 218 -6.71 6.29 22.23
C ALA A 218 -6.11 5.03 22.88
N GLU A 219 -5.70 5.12 24.13
CA GLU A 219 -5.12 4.00 24.87
C GLU A 219 -6.13 2.86 25.14
N THR A 220 -7.42 3.11 24.90
CA THR A 220 -8.48 2.07 24.97
C THR A 220 -8.76 1.40 23.63
N ILE A 221 -8.14 1.87 22.53
CA ILE A 221 -8.38 1.37 21.18
C ILE A 221 -7.30 0.36 20.82
N ASN A 222 -7.70 -0.83 20.38
CA ASN A 222 -6.78 -1.84 19.88
C ASN A 222 -6.41 -1.53 18.44
N ASN A 223 -5.11 -1.62 18.13
CA ASN A 223 -4.64 -1.74 16.77
C ASN A 223 -4.74 -3.22 16.35
N MET A 224 -5.47 -3.50 15.29
CA MET A 224 -5.68 -4.88 14.80
C MET A 224 -4.58 -5.33 13.84
N ARG A 225 -3.55 -4.52 13.65
CA ARG A 225 -2.32 -4.81 12.91
C ARG A 225 -1.12 -4.78 13.85
N SER A 226 -0.10 -5.55 13.53
CA SER A 226 1.19 -5.38 14.18
C SER A 226 1.72 -3.98 13.84
N PRO A 227 2.20 -3.20 14.81
CA PRO A 227 2.85 -1.93 14.53
C PRO A 227 4.29 -2.17 14.04
N ALA A 228 4.41 -2.88 12.94
CA ALA A 228 5.65 -3.28 12.28
C ALA A 228 5.44 -3.29 10.76
N LEU A 229 6.51 -3.03 10.00
CA LEU A 229 6.51 -3.19 8.55
C LEU A 229 6.87 -4.64 8.18
N ASP A 230 6.05 -5.59 8.65
CA ASP A 230 6.30 -7.04 8.53
C ASP A 230 5.44 -7.72 7.47
N LEU A 231 4.63 -6.92 6.75
CA LEU A 231 3.72 -7.38 5.71
C LEU A 231 2.68 -8.39 6.23
N ASP A 232 2.18 -8.21 7.47
CA ASP A 232 1.12 -9.07 8.00
C ASP A 232 -0.17 -8.93 7.16
N ALA A 233 -0.39 -7.75 6.56
CA ALA A 233 -1.46 -7.51 5.60
C ALA A 233 -1.37 -8.37 4.34
N LEU A 234 -0.15 -8.84 3.98
CA LEU A 234 0.13 -9.70 2.84
C LEU A 234 0.19 -11.18 3.26
N TYR A 235 1.04 -11.49 4.25
CA TYR A 235 1.35 -12.86 4.67
C TYR A 235 0.30 -13.49 5.58
N GLY A 236 -0.64 -12.70 6.13
CA GLY A 236 -1.51 -13.20 7.18
C GLY A 236 -0.70 -13.82 8.32
N ARG A 237 -1.17 -14.96 8.84
CA ARG A 237 -0.47 -15.73 9.87
C ARG A 237 0.50 -16.78 9.30
N GLY A 238 0.74 -16.72 7.99
CA GLY A 238 1.63 -17.65 7.30
C GLY A 238 0.96 -18.94 6.82
N PRO A 239 1.69 -19.78 6.05
CA PRO A 239 1.12 -20.95 5.36
C PRO A 239 0.59 -22.05 6.30
N GLY A 240 1.03 -22.07 7.55
CA GLY A 240 0.53 -23.03 8.53
C GLY A 240 -0.85 -22.71 9.09
N LEU A 241 -1.20 -21.42 9.21
CA LEU A 241 -2.46 -20.97 9.81
C LEU A 241 -3.44 -20.39 8.79
N ASP A 242 -2.95 -19.83 7.69
CA ASP A 242 -3.74 -19.29 6.59
C ASP A 242 -3.40 -19.99 5.25
N PRO A 243 -3.49 -21.32 5.16
CA PRO A 243 -3.04 -22.09 3.99
C PRO A 243 -3.80 -21.69 2.70
N PHE A 244 -4.98 -21.10 2.82
CA PHE A 244 -5.80 -20.66 1.70
C PHE A 244 -5.23 -19.44 0.94
N LEU A 245 -4.20 -18.77 1.48
CA LEU A 245 -3.48 -17.70 0.78
C LEU A 245 -2.41 -18.26 -0.18
N TYR A 246 -2.05 -19.53 -0.06
CA TYR A 246 -0.83 -20.07 -0.63
C TYR A 246 -1.05 -21.23 -1.61
N VAL A 247 -0.07 -21.42 -2.47
CA VAL A 247 0.09 -22.60 -3.31
C VAL A 247 1.28 -23.41 -2.77
N PHE A 248 1.00 -24.64 -2.39
CA PHE A 248 2.04 -25.56 -1.91
C PHE A 248 2.68 -26.30 -3.09
N PRO A 249 4.01 -26.41 -3.12
CA PRO A 249 4.72 -27.05 -4.22
C PRO A 249 4.48 -28.56 -4.23
N SER A 250 4.54 -29.15 -5.43
CA SER A 250 4.55 -30.61 -5.60
C SER A 250 5.97 -31.09 -5.94
N PRO A 251 6.35 -32.34 -5.59
CA PRO A 251 7.62 -32.92 -6.01
C PRO A 251 7.82 -32.79 -7.54
N PRO A 252 9.03 -32.51 -8.01
CA PRO A 252 10.33 -32.54 -7.30
C PRO A 252 10.71 -31.24 -6.59
N LEU A 253 9.82 -30.20 -6.52
CA LEU A 253 10.13 -28.95 -5.85
C LEU A 253 10.26 -29.14 -4.32
N PRO A 254 11.15 -28.39 -3.65
CA PRO A 254 11.23 -28.40 -2.19
C PRO A 254 9.89 -28.01 -1.53
N SER A 255 9.49 -28.67 -0.46
CA SER A 255 8.23 -28.38 0.25
C SER A 255 8.15 -26.97 0.82
N THR A 256 9.27 -26.29 0.98
CA THR A 256 9.36 -24.89 1.42
C THR A 256 9.26 -23.87 0.29
N ALA A 257 9.19 -24.28 -0.98
CA ALA A 257 9.01 -23.40 -2.13
C ALA A 257 7.54 -22.94 -2.27
N ILE A 258 6.99 -22.42 -1.17
CA ILE A 258 5.59 -21.98 -1.06
C ILE A 258 5.43 -20.60 -1.70
N LYS A 259 4.43 -20.46 -2.56
CA LYS A 259 4.08 -19.21 -3.25
C LYS A 259 2.70 -18.72 -2.84
N PHE A 260 2.41 -17.45 -3.07
CA PHE A 260 1.03 -16.95 -3.00
C PHE A 260 0.20 -17.39 -4.18
N GLN A 261 -1.09 -17.59 -3.94
CA GLN A 261 -2.07 -17.66 -5.01
C GLN A 261 -2.21 -16.31 -5.70
N VAL A 262 -2.40 -16.32 -7.02
CA VAL A 262 -2.77 -15.15 -7.82
C VAL A 262 -4.11 -15.40 -8.49
N GLY A 263 -4.91 -14.36 -8.62
CA GLY A 263 -6.24 -14.46 -9.20
C GLY A 263 -6.25 -14.29 -10.72
N THR A 264 -7.30 -14.78 -11.34
CA THR A 264 -7.52 -14.66 -12.78
C THR A 264 -8.46 -13.49 -13.06
N ASN A 265 -8.11 -12.66 -14.05
CA ASN A 265 -8.94 -11.58 -14.51
C ASN A 265 -10.23 -12.11 -15.15
N ARG A 266 -11.26 -11.29 -15.09
CA ARG A 266 -12.46 -11.49 -15.88
C ARG A 266 -12.22 -11.08 -17.32
N ASN A 267 -12.60 -11.93 -18.28
CA ASN A 267 -12.46 -11.60 -19.68
C ASN A 267 -13.29 -10.37 -20.04
N PHE A 268 -12.68 -9.45 -20.74
CA PHE A 268 -13.34 -8.35 -21.43
C PHE A 268 -14.46 -8.88 -22.36
N GLY A 269 -15.59 -8.17 -22.42
CA GLY A 269 -16.75 -8.60 -23.24
C GLY A 269 -17.80 -9.43 -22.50
N THR A 270 -17.58 -9.81 -21.24
CA THR A 270 -18.55 -10.57 -20.42
C THR A 270 -19.42 -9.69 -19.52
N GLY A 271 -19.75 -8.46 -19.93
CA GLY A 271 -20.64 -7.54 -19.20
C GLY A 271 -19.91 -6.55 -18.31
N GLY A 272 -18.70 -6.14 -18.68
CA GLY A 272 -17.96 -5.05 -18.04
C GLY A 272 -18.57 -3.67 -18.25
N PRO A 273 -18.03 -2.64 -17.58
CA PRO A 273 -18.42 -1.27 -17.85
C PRO A 273 -18.24 -0.98 -19.33
N SER A 274 -19.18 -0.23 -19.90
CA SER A 274 -19.10 0.22 -21.30
C SER A 274 -17.76 0.93 -21.52
N ASP A 275 -16.93 0.37 -22.34
CA ASP A 275 -15.63 0.89 -22.74
C ASP A 275 -15.69 1.75 -24.01
N ASN A 276 -16.90 2.20 -24.38
CA ASN A 276 -17.15 2.98 -25.60
C ASN A 276 -16.60 2.32 -26.87
N GLY A 277 -16.60 0.98 -26.93
CA GLY A 277 -16.13 0.21 -28.09
C GLY A 277 -14.61 0.09 -28.19
N LYS A 278 -13.85 0.46 -27.17
CA LYS A 278 -12.42 0.23 -27.10
C LYS A 278 -12.15 -1.24 -26.86
N LYS A 279 -11.68 -1.94 -27.87
CA LYS A 279 -11.62 -3.40 -27.86
C LYS A 279 -10.27 -3.98 -27.45
N GLU A 280 -9.20 -3.24 -27.61
CA GLU A 280 -7.87 -3.83 -27.53
C GLU A 280 -6.87 -2.79 -27.06
N GLY A 281 -6.24 -3.09 -26.04
CA GLY A 281 -4.95 -2.60 -25.68
C GLY A 281 -4.35 -3.66 -24.87
N MET A 282 -3.19 -3.88 -24.64
CA MET A 282 -2.50 -4.79 -23.73
C MET A 282 -3.18 -6.17 -23.68
N GLY A 283 -2.58 -7.14 -24.27
CA GLY A 283 -3.10 -8.48 -24.49
C GLY A 283 -3.87 -9.04 -23.30
N LEU A 284 -4.77 -9.94 -23.53
CA LEU A 284 -5.62 -10.60 -22.55
C LEU A 284 -4.82 -11.00 -21.31
N GLN A 285 -4.74 -10.11 -20.34
CA GLN A 285 -4.00 -10.35 -19.11
C GLN A 285 -4.80 -11.31 -18.24
N THR A 286 -4.32 -12.52 -18.07
CA THR A 286 -5.08 -13.59 -17.42
C THR A 286 -4.75 -13.79 -15.96
N ASN A 287 -3.77 -13.27 -15.37
CA ASN A 287 -3.36 -13.53 -13.97
C ASN A 287 -2.92 -12.23 -13.28
N PHE A 288 -3.76 -11.20 -13.41
CA PHE A 288 -3.51 -9.87 -12.86
C PHE A 288 -4.63 -9.42 -11.91
N ASP A 289 -5.15 -10.32 -11.09
CA ASP A 289 -6.03 -10.01 -9.97
C ASP A 289 -5.56 -10.76 -8.72
N VAL A 290 -6.11 -10.43 -7.58
CA VAL A 290 -5.95 -11.20 -6.34
C VAL A 290 -6.88 -12.42 -6.37
N PRO A 291 -6.57 -13.51 -5.63
CA PRO A 291 -7.47 -14.65 -5.52
C PRO A 291 -8.83 -14.21 -4.97
N ARG A 292 -9.92 -14.77 -5.51
CA ARG A 292 -11.29 -14.45 -5.09
C ARG A 292 -12.11 -15.68 -4.83
N MET A 293 -13.01 -15.61 -3.86
CA MET A 293 -13.97 -16.66 -3.57
C MET A 293 -14.96 -16.80 -4.72
N ALA A 294 -15.10 -18.01 -5.24
CA ALA A 294 -16.04 -18.30 -6.32
C ALA A 294 -17.49 -17.91 -5.93
N GLY A 295 -18.16 -17.21 -6.82
CA GLY A 295 -19.55 -16.76 -6.65
C GLY A 295 -19.75 -15.56 -5.70
N MET A 296 -18.76 -15.17 -4.93
CA MET A 296 -18.83 -14.02 -3.99
C MET A 296 -17.95 -12.84 -4.41
N ASN A 297 -16.99 -13.04 -5.28
CA ASN A 297 -15.97 -12.07 -5.70
C ASN A 297 -15.17 -11.42 -4.55
N THR A 298 -15.27 -11.96 -3.33
CA THR A 298 -14.51 -11.49 -2.18
C THR A 298 -13.05 -11.88 -2.35
N ALA A 299 -12.16 -10.91 -2.20
CA ALA A 299 -10.72 -11.17 -2.25
C ALA A 299 -10.29 -12.09 -1.10
N VAL A 300 -9.43 -13.06 -1.42
CA VAL A 300 -8.78 -13.97 -0.47
C VAL A 300 -7.38 -13.46 -0.22
N ILE A 301 -7.27 -12.45 0.63
CA ILE A 301 -6.03 -11.71 0.95
C ILE A 301 -5.94 -11.44 2.44
N GLY A 302 -4.74 -11.14 2.95
CA GLY A 302 -4.49 -10.93 4.37
C GLY A 302 -5.18 -9.70 4.96
N ASP A 303 -5.41 -8.65 4.16
CA ASP A 303 -6.19 -7.47 4.58
C ASP A 303 -7.26 -7.08 3.56
N PRO A 304 -8.55 -7.16 3.92
CA PRO A 304 -9.64 -6.85 3.01
C PRO A 304 -9.72 -5.38 2.58
N ARG A 305 -9.03 -4.46 3.27
CA ARG A 305 -8.95 -3.05 2.86
C ARG A 305 -8.13 -2.89 1.59
N ASN A 306 -7.23 -3.83 1.29
CA ASN A 306 -6.49 -3.85 0.03
C ASN A 306 -7.37 -4.22 -1.19
N ASP A 307 -8.69 -4.42 -1.01
CA ASP A 307 -9.69 -4.58 -2.08
C ASP A 307 -10.69 -3.40 -2.10
N GLU A 308 -10.29 -2.20 -1.66
CA GLU A 308 -11.16 -1.01 -1.60
C GLU A 308 -11.22 -0.23 -2.90
N ASN A 309 -10.21 -0.30 -3.75
CA ASN A 309 -10.17 0.34 -5.05
C ASN A 309 -9.23 -0.40 -6.00
N LEU A 310 -9.37 -0.09 -7.30
CA LEU A 310 -8.61 -0.75 -8.36
C LEU A 310 -7.09 -0.70 -8.15
N ILE A 311 -6.55 0.47 -7.78
CA ILE A 311 -5.09 0.67 -7.78
C ILE A 311 -4.46 -0.06 -6.60
N VAL A 312 -5.07 0.01 -5.40
CA VAL A 312 -4.52 -0.68 -4.22
C VAL A 312 -4.63 -2.20 -4.34
N VAL A 313 -5.71 -2.74 -4.94
CA VAL A 313 -5.81 -4.20 -5.12
C VAL A 313 -4.81 -4.71 -6.16
N GLN A 314 -4.55 -3.94 -7.21
CA GLN A 314 -3.53 -4.28 -8.20
C GLN A 314 -2.11 -4.14 -7.61
N PHE A 315 -1.89 -3.21 -6.69
CA PHE A 315 -0.63 -3.11 -5.95
C PHE A 315 -0.46 -4.31 -4.99
N HIS A 316 -1.51 -4.71 -4.28
CA HIS A 316 -1.48 -5.93 -3.46
C HIS A 316 -1.15 -7.17 -4.32
N HIS A 317 -1.76 -7.29 -5.50
CA HIS A 317 -1.42 -8.33 -6.46
C HIS A 317 0.07 -8.29 -6.87
N ALA A 318 0.62 -7.09 -7.12
CA ALA A 318 2.06 -6.93 -7.41
C ALA A 318 2.93 -7.47 -6.27
N MET A 319 2.56 -7.24 -5.01
CA MET A 319 3.26 -7.77 -3.84
C MET A 319 3.20 -9.30 -3.73
N LEU A 320 2.05 -9.92 -4.08
CA LEU A 320 1.95 -11.39 -4.17
C LEU A 320 2.93 -11.93 -5.21
N ARG A 321 3.01 -11.29 -6.38
CA ARG A 321 3.93 -11.68 -7.45
C ARG A 321 5.38 -11.40 -7.08
N PHE A 322 5.64 -10.34 -6.35
CA PHE A 322 6.99 -10.01 -5.86
C PHE A 322 7.54 -11.15 -5.01
N HIS A 323 6.78 -11.63 -4.01
CA HIS A 323 7.17 -12.81 -3.25
C HIS A 323 7.40 -14.03 -4.15
N ASN A 324 6.48 -14.31 -5.07
CA ASN A 324 6.57 -15.46 -5.96
C ASN A 324 7.83 -15.41 -6.84
N ALA A 325 8.20 -14.22 -7.34
CA ALA A 325 9.42 -14.00 -8.12
C ALA A 325 10.69 -14.22 -7.28
N VAL A 326 10.69 -13.84 -5.98
CA VAL A 326 11.81 -14.11 -5.08
C VAL A 326 11.93 -15.62 -4.79
N VAL A 327 10.82 -16.35 -4.64
CA VAL A 327 10.84 -17.81 -4.53
C VAL A 327 11.47 -18.45 -5.79
N ASP A 328 11.11 -17.96 -6.99
CA ASP A 328 11.68 -18.44 -8.25
C ASP A 328 13.18 -18.13 -8.36
N LEU A 329 13.61 -16.96 -7.89
CA LEU A 329 15.02 -16.60 -7.83
C LEU A 329 15.80 -17.57 -6.93
N LEU A 330 15.29 -17.87 -5.74
CA LEU A 330 15.94 -18.78 -4.79
C LEU A 330 16.03 -20.21 -5.35
N LEU A 331 14.97 -20.67 -6.01
CA LEU A 331 14.99 -21.98 -6.71
C LEU A 331 16.03 -21.99 -7.83
N ALA A 332 16.06 -20.96 -8.66
CA ALA A 332 17.03 -20.86 -9.77
C ALA A 332 18.47 -20.76 -9.26
N ALA A 333 18.70 -20.10 -8.13
CA ALA A 333 20.01 -20.04 -7.47
C ALA A 333 20.39 -21.36 -6.77
N GLY A 334 19.49 -22.34 -6.69
CA GLY A 334 19.72 -23.62 -6.04
C GLY A 334 19.78 -23.54 -4.50
N PHE A 335 19.06 -22.59 -3.90
CA PHE A 335 18.98 -22.49 -2.44
C PHE A 335 18.26 -23.69 -1.83
N THR A 336 18.83 -24.28 -0.79
CA THR A 336 18.32 -25.53 -0.15
C THR A 336 17.84 -25.35 1.29
N GLY A 337 17.87 -24.10 1.81
CA GLY A 337 17.27 -23.75 3.10
C GLY A 337 15.73 -23.67 3.03
N ASP A 338 15.12 -23.07 4.04
CA ASP A 338 13.69 -22.75 4.02
C ASP A 338 13.44 -21.59 3.03
N ILE A 339 12.98 -21.94 1.83
CA ILE A 339 12.78 -21.00 0.72
C ILE A 339 11.72 -19.97 1.07
N PHE A 340 10.61 -20.39 1.73
CA PHE A 340 9.55 -19.45 2.10
C PHE A 340 10.03 -18.41 3.12
N ALA A 341 10.71 -18.88 4.17
CA ALA A 341 11.22 -17.98 5.21
C ALA A 341 12.24 -16.99 4.64
N GLU A 342 13.14 -17.45 3.76
CA GLU A 342 14.13 -16.60 3.12
C GLU A 342 13.50 -15.62 2.13
N ALA A 343 12.54 -16.07 1.31
CA ALA A 343 11.79 -15.20 0.40
C ALA A 343 11.03 -14.11 1.17
N LYS A 344 10.33 -14.50 2.26
CA LYS A 344 9.65 -13.51 3.14
C LYS A 344 10.65 -12.49 3.68
N ARG A 345 11.79 -12.92 4.19
CA ARG A 345 12.82 -12.02 4.72
C ARG A 345 13.33 -11.05 3.65
N MET A 346 13.65 -11.55 2.45
CA MET A 346 14.13 -10.72 1.33
C MET A 346 13.07 -9.70 0.91
N VAL A 347 11.83 -10.14 0.71
CA VAL A 347 10.69 -9.27 0.35
C VAL A 347 10.49 -8.18 1.40
N THR A 348 10.45 -8.56 2.69
CA THR A 348 10.23 -7.61 3.79
C THR A 348 11.34 -6.57 3.87
N HIS A 349 12.61 -6.95 3.77
CA HIS A 349 13.72 -6.00 3.84
C HIS A 349 13.74 -5.03 2.66
N HIS A 350 13.45 -5.50 1.43
CA HIS A 350 13.39 -4.63 0.25
C HIS A 350 12.16 -3.71 0.30
N TYR A 351 11.02 -4.19 0.78
CA TYR A 351 9.85 -3.37 1.04
C TYR A 351 10.14 -2.27 2.08
N GLN A 352 10.71 -2.63 3.22
CA GLN A 352 11.11 -1.67 4.26
C GLN A 352 12.11 -0.64 3.73
N TRP A 353 13.07 -1.06 2.90
CA TRP A 353 14.01 -0.16 2.24
C TRP A 353 13.28 0.82 1.31
N ALA A 354 12.42 0.33 0.42
CA ALA A 354 11.64 1.18 -0.48
C ALA A 354 10.71 2.14 0.27
N VAL A 355 10.11 1.71 1.41
CA VAL A 355 9.35 2.61 2.28
C VAL A 355 10.21 3.77 2.77
N VAL A 356 11.42 3.50 3.26
CA VAL A 356 12.27 4.55 3.87
C VAL A 356 12.96 5.40 2.81
N HIS A 357 13.64 4.78 1.84
CA HIS A 357 14.57 5.45 0.93
C HIS A 357 13.95 5.94 -0.38
N ASP A 358 12.77 5.45 -0.74
CA ASP A 358 12.03 5.97 -1.90
C ASP A 358 10.80 6.78 -1.45
N PHE A 359 9.84 6.17 -0.72
CA PHE A 359 8.60 6.84 -0.37
C PHE A 359 8.78 7.95 0.68
N LEU A 360 9.33 7.62 1.86
CA LEU A 360 9.41 8.59 2.96
C LEU A 360 10.42 9.71 2.68
N GLU A 361 11.51 9.45 1.96
CA GLU A 361 12.44 10.51 1.56
C GLU A 361 11.80 11.52 0.59
N ARG A 362 10.86 11.09 -0.27
CA ARG A 362 10.08 12.00 -1.12
C ARG A 362 9.10 12.84 -0.28
N ILE A 363 8.45 12.23 0.69
CA ILE A 363 7.37 12.86 1.49
C ILE A 363 7.91 13.69 2.65
N CYS A 364 8.92 13.20 3.39
CA CYS A 364 9.47 13.87 4.56
C CYS A 364 10.78 14.62 4.26
N SER A 365 11.47 14.32 3.22
CA SER A 365 12.86 14.62 2.82
C SER A 365 13.89 13.63 3.38
N ALA A 366 14.96 13.41 2.61
CA ALA A 366 16.07 12.56 3.04
C ALA A 366 16.72 13.06 4.34
N ASN A 367 16.82 14.39 4.52
CA ASN A 367 17.37 14.97 5.75
C ASN A 367 16.52 14.63 6.97
N ALA A 368 15.18 14.74 6.89
CA ALA A 368 14.27 14.40 7.99
C ALA A 368 14.36 12.92 8.34
N MET A 369 14.42 12.04 7.35
CA MET A 369 14.58 10.60 7.56
C MET A 369 15.92 10.26 8.20
N ASN A 370 17.02 10.81 7.69
CA ASN A 370 18.35 10.60 8.26
C ASN A 370 18.47 11.14 9.68
N ASP A 371 17.85 12.28 9.99
CA ASP A 371 17.82 12.82 11.34
C ASP A 371 17.02 11.92 12.29
N ALA A 372 15.87 11.40 11.88
CA ALA A 372 15.11 10.43 12.66
C ALA A 372 15.91 9.14 12.90
N ILE A 373 16.54 8.58 11.86
CA ILE A 373 17.37 7.37 11.99
C ILE A 373 18.50 7.58 13.00
N ARG A 374 19.10 8.77 13.05
CA ARG A 374 20.18 9.06 14.00
C ARG A 374 19.68 9.36 15.42
N SER A 375 18.59 10.13 15.56
CA SER A 375 18.14 10.70 16.83
C SER A 375 17.15 9.84 17.60
N VAL A 376 16.30 9.06 16.93
CA VAL A 376 15.32 8.20 17.58
C VAL A 376 16.03 7.06 18.30
N TYR A 377 15.89 7.01 19.61
CA TYR A 377 16.38 5.92 20.43
C TYR A 377 15.20 5.05 20.86
N VAL A 378 15.34 3.74 20.72
CA VAL A 378 14.36 2.75 21.15
C VAL A 378 15.05 1.55 21.77
N ASP A 379 14.37 0.92 22.72
CA ASP A 379 14.77 -0.38 23.23
C ASP A 379 14.22 -1.46 22.30
N VAL A 380 15.09 -2.19 21.63
CA VAL A 380 14.72 -3.21 20.65
C VAL A 380 13.88 -4.30 21.33
N GLY A 381 12.72 -4.59 20.76
CA GLY A 381 11.75 -5.53 21.33
C GLY A 381 10.85 -4.95 22.43
N SER A 382 10.99 -3.65 22.78
CA SER A 382 10.06 -2.98 23.71
C SER A 382 8.65 -2.85 23.12
N HIS A 383 7.63 -2.68 23.95
CA HIS A 383 6.27 -2.40 23.49
C HIS A 383 6.18 -1.02 22.84
N PHE A 384 5.31 -0.91 21.85
CA PHE A 384 5.02 0.32 21.14
C PHE A 384 3.52 0.52 20.98
N HIS A 385 3.08 1.72 21.22
CA HIS A 385 1.73 2.14 20.93
C HIS A 385 1.75 3.00 19.67
N MET A 386 0.94 2.63 18.67
CA MET A 386 0.82 3.40 17.44
C MET A 386 0.28 4.80 17.76
N PRO A 387 1.05 5.88 17.49
CA PRO A 387 0.59 7.23 17.84
C PRO A 387 -0.64 7.64 17.05
N VAL A 388 -1.68 8.13 17.72
CA VAL A 388 -2.86 8.65 17.02
C VAL A 388 -2.57 9.96 16.30
N GLU A 389 -1.58 10.73 16.71
CA GLU A 389 -1.08 11.88 15.97
C GLU A 389 -0.57 11.48 14.58
N PHE A 390 0.04 10.30 14.48
CA PHE A 390 0.41 9.69 13.20
C PHE A 390 -0.82 9.13 12.47
N ALA A 391 -1.48 8.13 13.04
CA ALA A 391 -2.51 7.34 12.35
C ALA A 391 -3.77 8.14 11.96
N VAL A 392 -4.11 9.18 12.74
CA VAL A 392 -5.34 9.96 12.57
C VAL A 392 -5.11 11.32 11.95
N ALA A 393 -3.88 11.83 11.99
CA ALA A 393 -3.54 13.13 11.44
C ALA A 393 -2.38 13.05 10.44
N ALA A 394 -1.14 12.85 10.89
CA ALA A 394 0.03 13.09 10.05
C ALA A 394 0.07 12.17 8.82
N TYR A 395 -0.22 10.88 8.97
CA TYR A 395 -0.18 9.93 7.85
C TYR A 395 -1.41 10.04 6.92
N ARG A 396 -2.44 10.80 7.32
CA ARG A 396 -3.59 11.12 6.45
C ARG A 396 -3.33 12.24 5.44
N PHE A 397 -2.10 12.72 5.34
CA PHE A 397 -1.69 13.65 4.27
C PHE A 397 -2.03 13.11 2.87
N GLY A 398 -1.91 11.79 2.67
CA GLY A 398 -2.19 11.11 1.40
C GLY A 398 -3.60 11.34 0.85
N HIS A 399 -4.59 11.70 1.69
CA HIS A 399 -5.93 12.02 1.24
C HIS A 399 -5.95 13.26 0.32
N SER A 400 -5.07 14.25 0.52
CA SER A 400 -4.97 15.41 -0.36
C SER A 400 -4.26 15.10 -1.69
N MET A 401 -3.46 14.04 -1.74
CA MET A 401 -2.73 13.63 -2.93
C MET A 401 -3.59 12.90 -3.97
N ILE A 402 -4.83 12.53 -3.62
CA ILE A 402 -5.76 11.81 -4.50
C ILE A 402 -6.26 12.72 -5.61
N ARG A 403 -6.31 12.20 -6.84
CA ARG A 403 -6.77 12.90 -8.04
C ARG A 403 -8.22 12.55 -8.37
N ASP A 404 -8.89 13.44 -9.10
CA ASP A 404 -10.23 13.17 -9.66
C ASP A 404 -10.18 12.22 -10.87
N THR A 405 -9.05 12.19 -11.59
CA THR A 405 -8.85 11.34 -12.77
C THR A 405 -7.45 10.75 -12.82
N TYR A 406 -7.36 9.57 -13.44
CA TYR A 406 -6.10 8.84 -13.65
C TYR A 406 -6.02 8.28 -15.08
N PHE A 407 -4.83 8.26 -15.64
CA PHE A 407 -4.50 7.36 -16.74
C PHE A 407 -4.28 5.96 -16.13
N VAL A 408 -5.26 5.08 -16.22
CA VAL A 408 -5.14 3.71 -15.72
C VAL A 408 -4.33 2.84 -16.68
N ASN A 409 -4.63 2.95 -17.96
CA ASN A 409 -3.93 2.35 -19.10
C ASN A 409 -4.44 2.98 -20.40
N PHE A 410 -3.98 2.52 -21.56
CA PHE A 410 -4.40 3.05 -22.87
C PHE A 410 -5.90 2.90 -23.15
N ASN A 411 -6.60 1.94 -22.54
CA ASN A 411 -8.05 1.83 -22.67
C ASN A 411 -8.78 2.91 -21.85
N PHE A 412 -8.20 3.30 -20.72
CA PHE A 412 -8.79 4.25 -19.77
C PHE A 412 -7.83 5.39 -19.44
N PRO A 413 -7.55 6.29 -20.42
CA PRO A 413 -6.57 7.37 -20.26
C PRO A 413 -7.05 8.49 -19.30
N THR A 414 -8.36 8.52 -18.98
CA THR A 414 -8.98 9.51 -18.10
C THR A 414 -10.05 8.85 -17.22
N ALA A 415 -9.71 7.73 -16.59
CA ALA A 415 -10.59 7.08 -15.64
C ALA A 415 -10.85 8.01 -14.45
N THR A 416 -12.12 8.21 -14.10
CA THR A 416 -12.48 9.00 -12.93
C THR A 416 -12.21 8.24 -11.64
N LEU A 417 -11.97 8.95 -10.54
CA LEU A 417 -11.83 8.36 -9.20
C LEU A 417 -13.06 7.51 -8.84
N LYS A 418 -14.24 7.95 -9.25
CA LYS A 418 -15.48 7.17 -9.10
C LYS A 418 -15.42 5.81 -9.80
N GLN A 419 -14.86 5.75 -11.01
CA GLN A 419 -14.67 4.47 -11.72
C GLN A 419 -13.64 3.58 -11.01
N VAL A 420 -12.54 4.15 -10.54
CA VAL A 420 -11.53 3.43 -9.74
C VAL A 420 -12.17 2.82 -8.47
N PHE A 421 -13.05 3.55 -7.79
CA PHE A 421 -13.77 3.07 -6.60
C PHE A 421 -14.89 2.05 -6.90
N GLN A 422 -15.34 1.92 -8.15
CA GLN A 422 -16.31 0.89 -8.52
C GLN A 422 -15.76 -0.53 -8.40
N PHE A 423 -14.46 -0.71 -8.42
CA PHE A 423 -13.81 -2.00 -8.19
C PHE A 423 -13.74 -2.42 -6.70
N ASN A 424 -14.54 -1.79 -5.85
CA ASN A 424 -14.73 -2.18 -4.46
C ASN A 424 -15.94 -3.12 -4.34
N ARG A 425 -15.69 -4.44 -4.21
CA ARG A 425 -16.72 -5.48 -3.92
C ARG A 425 -17.96 -5.47 -4.79
N ASN A 426 -17.82 -5.05 -5.99
CA ASN A 426 -18.92 -4.87 -6.92
C ASN A 426 -18.97 -6.04 -7.93
N PRO A 427 -20.08 -6.18 -8.67
CA PRO A 427 -20.16 -7.05 -9.84
C PRO A 427 -19.08 -6.83 -10.92
N LEU A 428 -18.28 -5.74 -10.79
CA LEU A 428 -17.11 -5.50 -11.65
C LEU A 428 -15.89 -6.36 -11.29
N LEU A 429 -15.92 -7.12 -10.20
CA LEU A 429 -14.86 -8.04 -9.80
C LEU A 429 -15.18 -9.48 -10.29
N PRO A 430 -14.19 -10.30 -10.60
CA PRO A 430 -12.75 -10.03 -10.73
C PRO A 430 -12.43 -8.86 -11.66
N VAL A 431 -11.25 -8.23 -11.49
CA VAL A 431 -10.80 -7.12 -12.33
C VAL A 431 -10.83 -7.54 -13.80
N PHE A 432 -11.45 -6.73 -14.66
CA PHE A 432 -11.47 -7.04 -16.10
C PHE A 432 -10.08 -6.91 -16.72
N SER A 433 -9.77 -7.77 -17.69
CA SER A 433 -8.47 -7.79 -18.36
C SER A 433 -8.07 -6.45 -19.00
N ASN A 434 -9.03 -5.65 -19.44
CA ASN A 434 -8.80 -4.31 -19.99
C ASN A 434 -8.68 -3.20 -18.93
N TRP A 435 -8.90 -3.51 -17.63
CA TRP A 435 -8.74 -2.58 -16.50
C TRP A 435 -7.47 -2.84 -15.68
N VAL A 436 -6.58 -3.70 -16.13
CA VAL A 436 -5.29 -3.90 -15.48
C VAL A 436 -4.52 -2.58 -15.46
N VAL A 437 -4.02 -2.21 -14.27
CA VAL A 437 -3.31 -0.95 -14.08
C VAL A 437 -1.94 -1.01 -14.75
N ASP A 438 -1.63 -0.01 -15.58
CA ASP A 438 -0.30 0.21 -16.10
C ASP A 438 0.54 0.99 -15.09
N PHE A 439 1.29 0.28 -14.26
CA PHE A 439 2.12 0.90 -13.22
C PHE A 439 3.26 1.76 -13.76
N ASN A 440 3.62 1.64 -15.04
CA ASN A 440 4.58 2.56 -15.67
C ASN A 440 4.05 4.00 -15.71
N ALA A 441 2.73 4.18 -15.68
CA ALA A 441 2.12 5.50 -15.60
C ALA A 441 1.99 6.02 -14.16
N PHE A 442 2.28 5.21 -13.14
CA PHE A 442 2.12 5.57 -11.73
C PHE A 442 3.45 5.72 -10.98
N PHE A 443 4.54 5.17 -11.51
CA PHE A 443 5.87 5.21 -10.93
C PHE A 443 6.93 5.48 -11.99
N GLU A 444 8.11 5.87 -11.59
CA GLU A 444 9.26 6.15 -12.45
C GLU A 444 9.99 4.83 -12.81
N THR A 445 9.33 3.99 -13.60
CA THR A 445 9.88 2.73 -14.08
C THR A 445 10.86 2.93 -15.26
N SER A 446 11.56 1.88 -15.65
CA SER A 446 12.44 1.88 -16.82
C SER A 446 11.68 2.06 -18.15
N VAL A 447 10.35 1.86 -18.14
CA VAL A 447 9.48 1.96 -19.32
C VAL A 447 8.76 3.30 -19.35
N ALA A 448 9.13 4.18 -20.27
CA ALA A 448 8.42 5.45 -20.45
C ALA A 448 7.08 5.24 -21.18
N THR A 449 5.98 5.61 -20.56
CA THR A 449 4.64 5.56 -21.16
C THR A 449 4.24 6.83 -21.90
N GLY A 450 5.02 7.91 -21.74
CA GLY A 450 4.68 9.24 -22.26
C GLY A 450 3.57 9.95 -21.46
N THR A 451 2.96 9.31 -20.47
CA THR A 451 1.95 9.89 -19.58
C THR A 451 2.19 9.39 -18.15
N ASN A 452 2.60 10.28 -17.26
CA ASN A 452 2.80 9.96 -15.84
C ASN A 452 1.69 10.60 -15.02
N ASN A 453 1.00 9.81 -14.21
CA ASN A 453 0.12 10.34 -13.18
C ASN A 453 0.98 10.95 -12.07
N MET A 454 1.01 12.27 -11.98
CA MET A 454 1.60 12.94 -10.82
C MET A 454 0.52 13.12 -9.76
N ALA A 455 0.87 12.99 -8.48
CA ALA A 455 -0.05 13.21 -7.38
C ALA A 455 -0.53 14.69 -7.33
N ARG A 456 -1.56 14.95 -6.55
CA ARG A 456 -1.88 16.32 -6.16
C ARG A 456 -0.93 16.80 -5.07
N LYS A 457 -0.91 18.12 -4.85
CA LYS A 457 -0.19 18.74 -3.74
C LYS A 457 -0.71 18.25 -2.38
N ILE A 458 0.16 18.21 -1.40
CA ILE A 458 -0.20 18.05 0.01
C ILE A 458 -0.68 19.42 0.51
N ASP A 459 -1.98 19.64 0.48
CA ASP A 459 -2.62 20.89 0.85
C ASP A 459 -4.02 20.66 1.44
N SER A 460 -4.75 21.74 1.74
CA SER A 460 -6.10 21.64 2.31
C SER A 460 -7.21 21.39 1.28
N PHE A 461 -6.86 21.07 0.03
CA PHE A 461 -7.87 20.79 -1.01
C PHE A 461 -8.00 19.29 -1.29
N MET A 462 -9.23 18.80 -1.34
CA MET A 462 -9.55 17.37 -1.56
C MET A 462 -10.19 17.15 -2.93
N ALA A 463 -9.99 15.99 -3.52
CA ALA A 463 -10.67 15.58 -4.75
C ALA A 463 -12.20 15.54 -4.58
N ASN A 464 -12.95 15.89 -5.62
CA ASN A 464 -14.41 16.05 -5.57
C ASN A 464 -15.16 14.79 -5.11
N GLU A 465 -14.72 13.61 -5.52
CA GLU A 465 -15.36 12.34 -5.13
C GLU A 465 -15.20 12.04 -3.63
N LEU A 466 -14.24 12.70 -2.94
CA LEU A 466 -14.03 12.54 -1.49
C LEU A 466 -15.02 13.36 -0.65
N GLU A 467 -15.80 14.25 -1.28
CA GLU A 467 -16.93 14.95 -0.64
C GLU A 467 -18.20 14.09 -0.59
N LYS A 468 -18.26 13.02 -1.39
CA LYS A 468 -19.45 12.19 -1.54
C LYS A 468 -19.10 10.71 -1.49
N LEU A 469 -18.44 10.30 -0.40
CA LEU A 469 -18.05 8.89 -0.23
C LEU A 469 -19.26 7.94 -0.43
N PRO A 470 -19.12 6.93 -1.28
CA PRO A 470 -20.21 6.03 -1.61
C PRO A 470 -20.80 5.31 -0.38
N GLY A 471 -22.13 5.25 -0.31
CA GLY A 471 -22.85 4.55 0.78
C GLY A 471 -22.96 5.34 2.08
N LEU A 472 -22.51 6.59 2.11
CA LEU A 472 -22.60 7.51 3.24
C LEU A 472 -23.43 8.75 2.85
N SER A 473 -23.89 9.52 3.83
CA SER A 473 -24.70 10.73 3.63
C SER A 473 -24.30 11.83 4.61
N GLY A 474 -24.64 13.08 4.28
CA GLY A 474 -24.33 14.28 5.07
C GLY A 474 -22.82 14.40 5.35
N LEU A 475 -22.44 14.97 6.46
CA LEU A 475 -21.03 15.15 6.86
C LEU A 475 -20.24 13.83 6.96
N MET A 476 -20.92 12.68 7.11
CA MET A 476 -20.26 11.38 7.10
C MET A 476 -19.76 10.99 5.70
N ALA A 477 -20.33 11.57 4.65
CA ALA A 477 -19.85 11.36 3.28
C ALA A 477 -18.65 12.24 2.93
N VAL A 478 -18.36 13.30 3.69
CA VAL A 478 -17.25 14.23 3.47
C VAL A 478 -16.00 13.72 4.19
N LEU A 479 -15.01 13.23 3.44
CA LEU A 479 -13.80 12.64 4.03
C LEU A 479 -13.04 13.63 4.93
N ALA A 480 -12.89 14.87 4.50
CA ALA A 480 -12.20 15.90 5.27
C ALA A 480 -12.90 16.18 6.61
N ALA A 481 -14.22 16.32 6.63
CA ALA A 481 -14.99 16.50 7.86
C ALA A 481 -14.81 15.30 8.83
N ARG A 482 -14.78 14.08 8.29
CA ARG A 482 -14.52 12.89 9.09
C ARG A 482 -13.13 12.89 9.72
N ASN A 483 -12.09 13.25 8.96
CA ASN A 483 -10.72 13.31 9.48
C ASN A 483 -10.60 14.35 10.61
N LEU A 484 -11.15 15.54 10.41
CA LEU A 484 -11.14 16.60 11.42
C LEU A 484 -11.88 16.19 12.69
N ARG A 485 -13.08 15.62 12.54
CA ARG A 485 -13.90 15.15 13.68
C ARG A 485 -13.26 13.94 14.39
N ARG A 486 -12.55 13.08 13.66
CA ARG A 486 -11.80 11.98 14.26
C ARG A 486 -10.69 12.50 15.17
N GLY A 487 -9.94 13.50 14.72
CA GLY A 487 -8.92 14.15 15.54
C GLY A 487 -9.49 14.81 16.80
N LEU A 488 -10.69 15.43 16.68
CA LEU A 488 -11.42 15.98 17.83
C LEU A 488 -11.84 14.89 18.81
N ALA A 489 -12.44 13.79 18.32
CA ALA A 489 -12.91 12.68 19.14
C ALA A 489 -11.79 11.98 19.93
N LEU A 490 -10.58 11.94 19.37
CA LEU A 490 -9.38 11.38 20.02
C LEU A 490 -8.57 12.42 20.79
N GLY A 491 -9.09 13.63 20.97
CA GLY A 491 -8.44 14.66 21.78
C GLY A 491 -7.04 15.02 21.32
N LEU A 492 -6.78 15.02 20.00
CA LEU A 492 -5.47 15.36 19.46
C LEU A 492 -5.03 16.77 19.88
N PRO A 493 -3.73 17.00 20.13
CA PRO A 493 -3.19 18.33 20.30
C PRO A 493 -3.38 19.17 19.04
N SER A 494 -3.34 20.49 19.17
CA SER A 494 -3.25 21.35 17.99
C SER A 494 -1.92 21.22 17.28
N GLY A 495 -1.83 21.64 16.01
CA GLY A 495 -0.57 21.69 15.27
C GLY A 495 0.48 22.58 15.97
N GLN A 496 0.05 23.70 16.56
CA GLN A 496 0.91 24.56 17.35
C GLN A 496 1.47 23.82 18.58
N GLY A 497 0.61 23.06 19.28
CA GLY A 497 1.05 22.25 20.42
C GLY A 497 2.07 21.18 20.05
N MET A 498 1.93 20.56 18.87
CA MET A 498 2.94 19.61 18.37
C MET A 498 4.23 20.32 17.96
N ALA A 499 4.13 21.50 17.34
CA ALA A 499 5.31 22.31 17.01
C ALA A 499 6.12 22.66 18.29
N ASP A 500 5.43 23.16 19.33
CA ASP A 500 6.03 23.49 20.62
C ASP A 500 6.67 22.24 21.27
N TYR A 501 5.98 21.09 21.22
CA TYR A 501 6.52 19.82 21.75
C TYR A 501 7.83 19.41 21.06
N PHE A 502 7.93 19.61 19.77
CA PHE A 502 9.15 19.29 19.01
C PHE A 502 10.21 20.40 19.03
N GLY A 503 9.93 21.56 19.66
CA GLY A 503 10.81 22.73 19.60
C GLY A 503 10.87 23.35 18.19
N ILE A 504 9.83 23.18 17.38
CA ILE A 504 9.68 23.76 16.05
C ILE A 504 8.89 25.06 16.18
N ARG A 505 9.29 26.11 15.46
CA ARG A 505 8.51 27.35 15.41
C ARG A 505 7.11 27.09 14.86
N PRO A 506 6.04 27.32 15.62
CA PRO A 506 4.68 27.15 15.09
C PRO A 506 4.36 28.18 14.01
N MET A 507 3.51 27.79 13.06
CA MET A 507 2.97 28.71 12.06
C MET A 507 2.12 29.77 12.73
N SER A 508 2.31 31.03 12.32
CA SER A 508 1.45 32.14 12.71
C SER A 508 0.07 32.05 12.05
N ALA A 509 -0.91 32.77 12.61
CA ALA A 509 -2.25 32.87 12.03
C ALA A 509 -2.23 33.41 10.59
N SER A 510 -1.31 34.33 10.27
CA SER A 510 -1.14 34.88 8.92
C SER A 510 -0.59 33.84 7.93
N GLU A 511 0.35 32.99 8.35
CA GLU A 511 0.87 31.90 7.54
C GLU A 511 -0.21 30.82 7.30
N LEU A 512 -0.97 30.46 8.33
CA LEU A 512 -2.04 29.46 8.22
C LEU A 512 -3.12 29.84 7.18
N ILE A 513 -3.43 31.12 7.03
CA ILE A 513 -4.44 31.60 6.08
C ILE A 513 -3.89 32.02 4.71
N LEU A 514 -2.59 31.94 4.51
CA LEU A 514 -1.94 32.40 3.27
C LEU A 514 -2.46 31.61 2.06
N GLY A 515 -2.98 32.33 1.05
CA GLY A 515 -3.48 31.72 -0.19
C GLY A 515 -4.83 31.01 -0.07
N LEU A 516 -5.51 31.05 1.08
CA LEU A 516 -6.85 30.48 1.23
C LEU A 516 -7.95 31.37 0.66
N PRO A 517 -9.09 30.79 0.24
CA PRO A 517 -10.29 31.49 -0.12
C PRO A 517 -10.83 32.35 1.03
N LYS A 518 -11.50 33.47 0.69
CA LYS A 518 -11.99 34.46 1.68
C LYS A 518 -13.00 33.85 2.67
N ASP A 519 -13.86 32.97 2.22
CA ASP A 519 -14.86 32.28 3.04
C ASP A 519 -14.22 31.32 4.05
N GLU A 520 -13.20 30.58 3.65
CA GLU A 520 -12.43 29.72 4.54
C GLU A 520 -11.65 30.53 5.57
N VAL A 521 -11.03 31.65 5.15
CA VAL A 521 -10.39 32.61 6.07
C VAL A 521 -11.41 33.17 7.07
N ALA A 522 -12.62 33.49 6.62
CA ALA A 522 -13.68 33.98 7.50
C ALA A 522 -14.10 32.93 8.53
N LEU A 523 -14.24 31.67 8.11
CA LEU A 523 -14.52 30.56 9.01
C LEU A 523 -13.42 30.38 10.06
N LEU A 524 -12.16 30.35 9.64
CA LEU A 524 -11.01 30.19 10.55
C LEU A 524 -10.90 31.34 11.58
N LYS A 525 -11.29 32.56 11.20
CA LYS A 525 -11.35 33.74 12.08
C LYS A 525 -12.61 33.80 12.95
N SER A 526 -13.61 32.99 12.68
CA SER A 526 -14.85 32.97 13.44
C SER A 526 -14.63 32.43 14.85
N ASN A 527 -15.64 32.56 15.69
CA ASN A 527 -15.66 32.01 17.05
C ASN A 527 -14.38 32.33 17.87
N GLY A 528 -13.95 33.60 17.85
CA GLY A 528 -12.76 34.08 18.55
C GLY A 528 -11.44 33.51 17.98
N SER A 529 -11.43 33.15 16.69
CA SER A 529 -10.27 32.55 16.01
C SER A 529 -9.82 31.23 16.63
N LEU A 530 -10.77 30.45 17.16
CA LEU A 530 -10.47 29.18 17.82
C LEU A 530 -9.62 28.25 16.94
N LEU A 531 -9.98 28.11 15.64
CA LEU A 531 -9.29 27.23 14.71
C LEU A 531 -7.91 27.77 14.27
N LEU A 532 -7.62 29.06 14.46
CA LEU A 532 -6.29 29.64 14.24
C LEU A 532 -5.39 29.53 15.46
N SER A 533 -5.97 29.60 16.67
CA SER A 533 -5.21 29.47 17.91
C SER A 533 -4.96 28.04 18.35
N ARG A 534 -5.85 27.12 17.95
CA ARG A 534 -5.77 25.68 18.18
C ARG A 534 -6.13 24.96 16.89
N THR A 535 -5.24 25.05 15.91
CA THR A 535 -5.48 24.48 14.58
C THR A 535 -5.51 22.94 14.67
N PRO A 536 -6.59 22.30 14.15
CA PRO A 536 -6.64 20.83 14.11
C PRO A 536 -5.37 20.25 13.50
N LEU A 537 -4.75 19.27 14.13
CA LEU A 537 -3.43 18.78 13.76
C LEU A 537 -3.33 18.38 12.28
N TRP A 538 -4.32 17.63 11.75
CA TRP A 538 -4.32 17.25 10.34
C TRP A 538 -4.38 18.46 9.40
N TYR A 539 -5.25 19.42 9.66
CA TYR A 539 -5.35 20.65 8.86
C TYR A 539 -4.07 21.49 8.94
N TYR A 540 -3.47 21.59 10.13
CA TYR A 540 -2.19 22.28 10.33
C TYR A 540 -1.09 21.66 9.45
N ILE A 541 -0.95 20.33 9.45
CA ILE A 541 0.05 19.60 8.66
C ILE A 541 -0.12 19.88 7.16
N LEU A 542 -1.35 19.88 6.67
CA LEU A 542 -1.64 20.20 5.28
C LEU A 542 -1.30 21.67 4.93
N ARG A 543 -1.63 22.60 5.83
CA ARG A 543 -1.27 24.03 5.64
C ARG A 543 0.24 24.25 5.71
N GLU A 544 0.90 23.57 6.64
CA GLU A 544 2.36 23.61 6.77
C GLU A 544 3.06 23.11 5.50
N ALA A 545 2.63 21.98 4.95
CA ALA A 545 3.13 21.46 3.69
C ALA A 545 2.94 22.44 2.52
N ALA A 546 1.72 22.97 2.38
CA ALA A 546 1.38 23.90 1.31
C ALA A 546 2.19 25.20 1.38
N VAL A 547 2.33 25.79 2.57
CA VAL A 547 2.96 27.11 2.75
C VAL A 547 4.48 27.03 2.75
N LEU A 548 5.06 26.01 3.39
CA LEU A 548 6.52 25.93 3.54
C LEU A 548 7.22 25.17 2.40
N ASN A 549 6.53 24.21 1.79
CA ASN A 549 7.12 23.32 0.77
C ASN A 549 6.33 23.29 -0.55
N GLY A 550 5.41 24.25 -0.75
CA GLY A 550 4.59 24.27 -1.97
C GLY A 550 3.74 23.03 -2.18
N GLY A 551 3.50 22.24 -1.14
CA GLY A 551 2.69 21.02 -1.17
C GLY A 551 3.38 19.78 -1.77
N ASP A 552 4.67 19.85 -2.10
CA ASP A 552 5.39 18.70 -2.66
C ASP A 552 5.91 17.72 -1.61
N ARG A 553 5.99 18.16 -0.36
CA ARG A 553 6.36 17.34 0.80
C ARG A 553 5.77 17.92 2.08
N LEU A 554 5.79 17.13 3.14
CA LEU A 554 5.36 17.54 4.47
C LEU A 554 6.24 18.67 5.00
N GLY A 555 5.63 19.55 5.81
CA GLY A 555 6.35 20.53 6.61
C GLY A 555 7.01 19.90 7.85
N PRO A 556 7.74 20.71 8.65
CA PRO A 556 8.57 20.18 9.74
C PRO A 556 7.82 19.33 10.77
N VAL A 557 6.62 19.75 11.19
CA VAL A 557 5.82 19.00 12.18
C VAL A 557 5.30 17.70 11.60
N GLY A 558 4.70 17.77 10.40
CA GLY A 558 4.19 16.58 9.72
C GLY A 558 5.28 15.57 9.41
N ALA A 559 6.40 16.02 8.85
CA ALA A 559 7.54 15.17 8.52
C ALA A 559 8.14 14.50 9.76
N ARG A 560 8.23 15.22 10.88
CA ARG A 560 8.79 14.68 12.11
C ARG A 560 7.90 13.59 12.72
N ILE A 561 6.59 13.80 12.80
CA ILE A 561 5.65 12.77 13.28
C ILE A 561 5.78 11.50 12.43
N VAL A 562 5.78 11.65 11.10
CA VAL A 562 5.86 10.51 10.18
C VAL A 562 7.22 9.81 10.30
N ALA A 563 8.32 10.54 10.16
CA ALA A 563 9.67 9.96 10.18
C ALA A 563 9.98 9.25 11.50
N GLU A 564 9.69 9.90 12.65
CA GLU A 564 9.96 9.29 13.97
C GLU A 564 9.10 8.04 14.21
N THR A 565 7.85 8.02 13.75
CA THR A 565 6.99 6.85 13.88
C THR A 565 7.55 5.66 13.10
N PHE A 566 7.87 5.85 11.81
CA PHE A 566 8.43 4.76 10.99
C PHE A 566 9.79 4.28 11.48
N VAL A 567 10.67 5.19 11.86
CA VAL A 567 11.97 4.83 12.41
C VAL A 567 11.84 4.08 13.73
N THR A 568 10.88 4.49 14.60
CA THR A 568 10.59 3.77 15.84
C THR A 568 10.12 2.34 15.56
N ILE A 569 9.17 2.15 14.64
CA ILE A 569 8.68 0.83 14.22
C ILE A 569 9.85 -0.05 13.77
N LEU A 570 10.68 0.45 12.86
CA LEU A 570 11.79 -0.30 12.29
C LEU A 570 12.88 -0.61 13.31
N LYS A 571 13.24 0.34 14.19
CA LYS A 571 14.26 0.12 15.20
C LYS A 571 13.84 -0.88 16.28
N ARG A 572 12.53 -0.93 16.58
CA ARG A 572 11.99 -1.87 17.57
C ARG A 572 11.91 -3.29 17.07
N ASP A 573 11.70 -3.48 15.78
CA ASP A 573 11.61 -4.81 15.19
C ASP A 573 12.99 -5.42 15.00
N PRO A 574 13.36 -6.47 15.79
CA PRO A 574 14.67 -7.11 15.67
C PRO A 574 14.93 -7.69 14.27
N SER A 575 13.88 -7.98 13.51
CA SER A 575 13.96 -8.55 12.16
C SER A 575 14.04 -7.51 11.06
N SER A 576 13.90 -6.21 11.38
CA SER A 576 13.92 -5.15 10.38
C SER A 576 15.30 -4.98 9.72
N TYR A 577 15.30 -4.41 8.51
CA TYR A 577 16.54 -4.15 7.79
C TYR A 577 17.49 -3.19 8.53
N LEU A 578 16.96 -2.27 9.37
CA LEU A 578 17.77 -1.36 10.17
C LEU A 578 18.58 -2.07 11.27
N ASN A 579 18.12 -3.23 11.72
CA ASN A 579 18.76 -4.01 12.78
C ASN A 579 19.66 -5.13 12.23
N VAL A 580 19.85 -5.22 10.91
CA VAL A 580 20.78 -6.15 10.30
C VAL A 580 22.23 -5.80 10.70
N PRO A 581 22.95 -6.71 11.38
CA PRO A 581 24.33 -6.45 11.78
C PRO A 581 25.23 -6.12 10.59
N GLY A 582 25.89 -4.95 10.65
CA GLY A 582 26.74 -4.46 9.56
C GLY A 582 26.00 -3.66 8.49
N GLY A 583 24.71 -3.44 8.67
CA GLY A 583 23.85 -2.73 7.73
C GLY A 583 23.29 -3.62 6.63
N PHE A 584 22.11 -3.29 6.17
CA PHE A 584 21.50 -3.90 5.00
C PHE A 584 21.73 -3.02 3.77
N LYS A 585 21.90 -3.66 2.63
CA LYS A 585 21.78 -3.04 1.31
C LYS A 585 20.93 -3.95 0.44
N PRO A 586 20.09 -3.39 -0.44
CA PRO A 586 19.32 -4.17 -1.40
C PRO A 586 20.21 -5.11 -2.21
N ILE A 587 19.71 -6.30 -2.46
CA ILE A 587 20.43 -7.37 -3.17
C ILE A 587 19.67 -7.87 -4.41
N LEU A 588 18.39 -7.49 -4.54
CA LEU A 588 17.61 -7.79 -5.75
C LEU A 588 18.03 -6.85 -6.89
N PRO A 589 17.85 -7.28 -8.15
CA PRO A 589 18.08 -6.44 -9.30
C PRO A 589 17.29 -5.13 -9.21
N ALA A 590 17.95 -4.03 -9.51
CA ALA A 590 17.40 -2.68 -9.46
C ALA A 590 17.99 -1.81 -10.57
N MET A 591 17.32 -0.71 -10.91
CA MET A 591 17.80 0.27 -11.88
C MET A 591 19.11 0.94 -11.43
N SER A 592 19.29 1.13 -10.13
CA SER A 592 20.48 1.72 -9.53
C SER A 592 21.17 0.74 -8.59
N GLU A 593 22.49 0.58 -8.73
CA GLU A 593 23.26 -0.31 -7.87
C GLU A 593 23.24 0.17 -6.40
N GLY A 594 22.88 -0.72 -5.50
CA GLY A 594 22.86 -0.48 -4.04
C GLY A 594 21.64 0.29 -3.55
N ASP A 595 20.65 0.48 -4.42
CA ASP A 595 19.33 1.04 -4.11
C ASP A 595 18.23 0.07 -4.54
N PHE A 596 16.98 0.30 -4.08
CA PHE A 596 15.81 -0.48 -4.48
C PHE A 596 14.56 0.35 -4.25
N THR A 597 13.92 0.75 -5.34
CA THR A 597 12.75 1.62 -5.34
C THR A 597 11.45 0.81 -5.43
N VAL A 598 10.30 1.48 -5.26
CA VAL A 598 8.99 0.87 -5.54
C VAL A 598 8.87 0.51 -7.03
N ALA A 599 9.49 1.27 -7.92
CA ALA A 599 9.54 0.95 -9.35
C ALA A 599 10.29 -0.37 -9.60
N ASP A 600 11.46 -0.56 -8.96
CA ASP A 600 12.22 -1.82 -9.04
C ASP A 600 11.41 -3.03 -8.52
N LEU A 601 10.66 -2.84 -7.43
CA LEU A 601 9.76 -3.85 -6.88
C LEU A 601 8.70 -4.28 -7.91
N LEU A 602 8.07 -3.31 -8.56
CA LEU A 602 7.04 -3.54 -9.57
C LEU A 602 7.61 -4.21 -10.82
N GLU A 603 8.79 -3.79 -11.28
CA GLU A 603 9.49 -4.42 -12.40
C GLU A 603 9.88 -5.86 -12.08
N PHE A 604 10.46 -6.10 -10.90
CA PHE A 604 10.83 -7.44 -10.46
C PHE A 604 9.62 -8.37 -10.31
N SER A 605 8.47 -7.84 -9.90
CA SER A 605 7.21 -8.59 -9.83
C SER A 605 6.61 -8.93 -11.20
N GLY A 606 7.08 -8.28 -12.27
CA GLY A 606 6.63 -8.47 -13.64
C GLY A 606 5.25 -7.88 -13.94
N VAL A 607 4.84 -6.81 -13.23
CA VAL A 607 3.56 -6.13 -13.46
C VAL A 607 3.68 -4.84 -14.30
N THR A 608 4.90 -4.43 -14.64
CA THR A 608 5.17 -3.24 -15.47
C THR A 608 5.08 -3.53 -16.97
N ASN A 609 4.97 -4.79 -17.36
CA ASN A 609 4.73 -5.21 -18.74
C ASN A 609 3.45 -6.05 -18.81
N PRO A 610 2.29 -5.48 -18.52
CA PRO A 610 1.03 -6.18 -18.49
C PRO A 610 0.51 -6.57 -19.88
#